data_52b92792e40ac6e1ed17082464fe6eb6
#
_entry.id   52b92792e40ac6e1ed17082464fe6eb6
#
_cell.length_a   1.000
_cell.length_b   1.000
_cell.length_c   1.000
_cell.angle_alpha   90.00
_cell.angle_beta   90.00
_cell.angle_gamma   90.00
#
_symmetry.space_group_name_H-M   'P 1'
#
loop_
_entity.id
_entity.type
_entity.pdbx_description
1 polymer ?
#
loop_
_entity_poly.entity_id
_entity_poly.type
_entity_poly.pdbx_seq_one_letter_code
_entity_poly.pdbx_strand_id
1 'polypeptide(L)'
;ICPYCSDELNTGFAEEKQTFKETYKKSDAQNLKNMLDLFENFHKYIPDDKFDSIIACIKEEKEESAISAILKTFMNEYVHISTQLNKISYFDKNVFKKTNINDMDKILEDMKFEKSIFNFFSSEGFYEIVDEINNSIEELRKEAIDIKAAMGKLQSVLKQTVATSQNDINNFLESAGITYQVGINLDENGQAIATLQYIHNKKLVEVDKIRKHLSWGERNAFSLVLFMFYAISENAKLIVLDDPISSFDTNKKYAIIHRMFSKQSGILPRSFYKKTVLMLTHDFEPIIDFGVVGKLPEDALNSKFIKNNQGILTEKAIDYKQDIKPVVQALAAYIKDDTLGIVHRIAFLRKYYEHNGIENYKEAYDVLSSLIHGRDKCKYINNSEMPQAEIQKGCTEIKKWIQNFDYDELYKDVYNEEKLAELYFAETNDYLKIQLFRALFEVNPSREIKEEDVLVKFINESYHIENDYAYYLDMVKFETVPEYIVKAIDDYMERTYSKA
;
A
#
# COMPACT_ATOMS: atom_id res chain seq x y z
N ILE A 1 17.96 65.34 -51.70
CA ILE A 1 19.38 64.91 -51.74
C ILE A 1 19.45 63.53 -51.10
N CYS A 2 20.07 62.63 -51.82
CA CYS A 2 20.30 61.24 -51.31
C CYS A 2 21.30 61.29 -50.14
N PRO A 3 21.01 60.64 -48.98
CA PRO A 3 21.91 60.67 -47.83
C PRO A 3 23.21 59.86 -48.01
N TYR A 4 23.32 59.06 -49.10
CA TYR A 4 24.48 58.20 -49.36
C TYR A 4 25.35 58.69 -50.51
N CYS A 5 24.83 59.36 -51.55
CA CYS A 5 25.60 59.85 -52.66
C CYS A 5 25.52 61.36 -52.87
N SER A 6 24.72 62.07 -52.05
CA SER A 6 24.50 63.57 -52.12
C SER A 6 23.90 64.04 -53.43
N ASP A 7 23.40 63.18 -54.32
CA ASP A 7 22.75 63.59 -55.54
C ASP A 7 21.29 64.04 -55.33
N GLU A 8 20.79 64.86 -56.28
CA GLU A 8 19.35 65.22 -56.25
C GLU A 8 18.51 64.03 -56.53
N LEU A 9 17.53 63.78 -55.67
CA LEU A 9 16.55 62.73 -55.88
C LEU A 9 15.64 63.09 -57.06
N ASN A 10 15.37 62.11 -57.95
CA ASN A 10 14.50 62.31 -59.08
C ASN A 10 13.03 62.60 -58.61
N THR A 11 12.24 63.21 -59.50
CA THR A 11 10.85 63.61 -59.20
C THR A 11 9.94 62.46 -58.84
N GLY A 12 10.27 61.23 -59.25
CA GLY A 12 9.54 59.99 -58.91
C GLY A 12 9.89 59.35 -57.56
N PHE A 13 11.00 59.78 -56.93
CA PHE A 13 11.49 59.15 -55.70
C PHE A 13 10.49 59.18 -54.53
N ALA A 14 9.71 60.23 -54.45
CA ALA A 14 8.67 60.35 -53.42
C ALA A 14 7.54 59.32 -53.60
N GLU A 15 7.13 59.14 -54.86
CA GLU A 15 6.13 58.14 -55.23
C GLU A 15 6.66 56.71 -55.07
N GLU A 16 7.90 56.47 -55.55
CA GLU A 16 8.56 55.19 -55.34
C GLU A 16 8.71 54.86 -53.87
N LYS A 17 9.11 55.83 -53.03
CA LYS A 17 9.22 55.65 -51.57
C LYS A 17 7.87 55.43 -50.94
N GLN A 18 6.82 56.06 -51.41
CA GLN A 18 5.46 55.88 -50.93
C GLN A 18 4.93 54.48 -51.31
N THR A 19 5.09 54.08 -52.55
CA THR A 19 4.73 52.76 -53.06
C THR A 19 5.53 51.69 -52.33
N PHE A 20 6.84 51.90 -52.08
CA PHE A 20 7.64 50.96 -51.32
C PHE A 20 7.16 50.84 -49.86
N LYS A 21 6.79 51.95 -49.21
CA LYS A 21 6.24 51.91 -47.83
C LYS A 21 4.87 51.24 -47.77
N GLU A 22 4.08 51.37 -48.80
CA GLU A 22 2.74 50.73 -48.91
C GLU A 22 2.84 49.25 -49.25
N THR A 23 3.81 48.88 -50.08
CA THR A 23 4.06 47.48 -50.48
C THR A 23 4.89 46.70 -49.46
N TYR A 24 5.88 47.34 -48.85
CA TYR A 24 6.78 46.72 -47.87
C TYR A 24 6.50 47.20 -46.45
N LYS A 25 5.60 46.56 -45.78
CA LYS A 25 5.39 46.75 -44.33
C LYS A 25 6.40 45.90 -43.56
N LYS A 26 7.13 46.50 -42.60
CA LYS A 26 8.05 45.78 -41.74
C LYS A 26 7.38 44.61 -41.00
N SER A 27 6.09 44.78 -40.67
CA SER A 27 5.28 43.74 -40.07
C SER A 27 5.14 42.51 -40.98
N ASP A 28 4.95 42.75 -42.31
CA ASP A 28 4.71 41.65 -43.26
C ASP A 28 6.00 40.85 -43.51
N ALA A 29 7.13 41.54 -43.60
CA ALA A 29 8.46 40.92 -43.67
C ALA A 29 8.79 40.13 -42.39
N GLN A 30 8.39 40.62 -41.24
CA GLN A 30 8.60 39.91 -39.98
C GLN A 30 7.66 38.70 -39.87
N ASN A 31 6.42 38.82 -40.29
CA ASN A 31 5.43 37.74 -40.36
C ASN A 31 5.90 36.63 -41.30
N LEU A 32 6.39 37.00 -42.50
CA LEU A 32 6.97 36.06 -43.44
C LEU A 32 8.17 35.34 -42.85
N LYS A 33 9.09 36.04 -42.22
CA LYS A 33 10.23 35.43 -41.54
C LYS A 33 9.76 34.45 -40.46
N ASN A 34 8.84 34.86 -39.58
CA ASN A 34 8.32 34.00 -38.54
C ASN A 34 7.63 32.75 -39.13
N MET A 35 6.95 32.90 -40.25
CA MET A 35 6.32 31.79 -40.95
C MET A 35 7.36 30.82 -41.53
N LEU A 36 8.40 31.32 -42.14
CA LEU A 36 9.51 30.50 -42.65
C LEU A 36 10.23 29.77 -41.52
N ASP A 37 10.53 30.44 -40.44
CA ASP A 37 11.15 29.87 -39.25
C ASP A 37 10.24 28.78 -38.64
N LEU A 38 8.93 28.94 -38.66
CA LEU A 38 7.96 27.94 -38.24
C LEU A 38 8.01 26.69 -39.15
N PHE A 39 7.99 26.88 -40.47
CA PHE A 39 8.06 25.78 -41.45
C PHE A 39 9.38 25.00 -41.32
N GLU A 40 10.51 25.68 -41.07
CA GLU A 40 11.83 25.03 -40.88
C GLU A 40 11.79 24.01 -39.74
N ASN A 41 11.03 24.28 -38.68
CA ASN A 41 10.87 23.32 -37.58
C ASN A 41 10.15 22.02 -37.99
N PHE A 42 9.39 22.07 -39.10
CA PHE A 42 8.71 20.89 -39.63
C PHE A 42 9.48 20.16 -40.73
N HIS A 43 10.63 20.70 -41.17
CA HIS A 43 11.38 20.17 -42.33
C HIS A 43 11.68 18.67 -42.16
N LYS A 44 12.10 18.24 -40.99
CA LYS A 44 12.41 16.83 -40.68
C LYS A 44 11.21 15.87 -40.84
N TYR A 45 10.00 16.38 -40.88
CA TYR A 45 8.75 15.59 -41.01
C TYR A 45 8.12 15.65 -42.41
N ILE A 46 8.68 16.48 -43.27
CA ILE A 46 8.19 16.73 -44.63
C ILE A 46 9.29 16.31 -45.63
N PRO A 47 9.01 15.56 -46.70
CA PRO A 47 9.98 15.26 -47.75
C PRO A 47 10.55 16.54 -48.36
N ASP A 48 11.85 16.56 -48.72
CA ASP A 48 12.57 17.73 -49.18
C ASP A 48 11.88 18.39 -50.43
N ASP A 49 11.40 17.58 -51.41
CA ASP A 49 10.72 18.04 -52.60
C ASP A 49 9.40 18.77 -52.28
N LYS A 50 8.70 18.32 -51.25
CA LYS A 50 7.44 18.96 -50.82
C LYS A 50 7.73 20.19 -49.96
N PHE A 51 8.74 20.12 -49.14
CA PHE A 51 9.21 21.25 -48.33
C PHE A 51 9.67 22.40 -49.24
N ASP A 52 10.52 22.12 -50.21
CA ASP A 52 10.97 23.10 -51.20
C ASP A 52 9.81 23.70 -51.98
N SER A 53 8.81 22.89 -52.34
CA SER A 53 7.58 23.37 -53.00
C SER A 53 6.79 24.35 -52.12
N ILE A 54 6.68 24.12 -50.84
CA ILE A 54 6.04 25.05 -49.87
C ILE A 54 6.84 26.35 -49.79
N ILE A 55 8.15 26.27 -49.64
CA ILE A 55 9.05 27.43 -49.50
C ILE A 55 9.04 28.26 -50.81
N ALA A 56 9.08 27.60 -51.98
CA ALA A 56 9.00 28.26 -53.26
C ALA A 56 7.65 28.99 -53.44
N CYS A 57 6.52 28.36 -53.08
CA CYS A 57 5.23 29.00 -53.10
C CYS A 57 5.13 30.24 -52.23
N ILE A 58 5.79 30.22 -51.06
CA ILE A 58 5.80 31.37 -50.13
C ILE A 58 6.68 32.50 -50.67
N LYS A 59 7.82 32.17 -51.34
CA LYS A 59 8.83 33.16 -51.80
C LYS A 59 8.52 33.78 -53.17
N GLU A 60 7.83 33.03 -54.06
CA GLU A 60 7.65 33.37 -55.48
C GLU A 60 6.38 34.15 -55.82
N GLU A 61 5.65 34.72 -54.89
CA GLU A 61 4.40 35.49 -55.13
C GLU A 61 3.43 34.79 -56.12
N LYS A 62 3.26 33.47 -55.98
CA LYS A 62 2.24 32.74 -56.75
C LYS A 62 0.85 33.26 -56.42
N GLU A 63 -0.10 33.00 -57.32
CA GLU A 63 -1.50 33.43 -57.12
C GLU A 63 -1.97 33.08 -55.69
N GLU A 64 -2.56 34.03 -55.02
CA GLU A 64 -3.03 33.94 -53.63
C GLU A 64 -3.90 32.70 -53.39
N SER A 65 -4.64 32.28 -54.40
CA SER A 65 -5.47 31.08 -54.40
C SER A 65 -4.68 29.77 -54.25
N ALA A 66 -3.49 29.68 -54.91
CA ALA A 66 -2.64 28.48 -54.87
C ALA A 66 -1.91 28.36 -53.52
N ILE A 67 -1.40 29.46 -53.01
CA ILE A 67 -0.79 29.53 -51.69
C ILE A 67 -1.80 29.16 -50.61
N SER A 68 -3.01 29.73 -50.70
CA SER A 68 -4.09 29.45 -49.75
C SER A 68 -4.49 27.96 -49.74
N ALA A 69 -4.53 27.30 -50.87
CA ALA A 69 -4.86 25.89 -51.00
C ALA A 69 -3.76 24.98 -50.32
N ILE A 70 -2.49 25.27 -50.57
CA ILE A 70 -1.36 24.54 -49.95
C ILE A 70 -1.37 24.71 -48.44
N LEU A 71 -1.47 25.95 -47.98
CA LEU A 71 -1.49 26.25 -46.54
C LEU A 71 -2.69 25.61 -45.84
N LYS A 72 -3.85 25.62 -46.48
CA LYS A 72 -5.05 24.95 -45.93
C LYS A 72 -4.86 23.47 -45.80
N THR A 73 -4.27 22.80 -46.78
CA THR A 73 -3.99 21.36 -46.69
C THR A 73 -2.98 21.07 -45.58
N PHE A 74 -1.87 21.83 -45.53
CA PHE A 74 -0.88 21.71 -44.46
C PHE A 74 -1.50 21.88 -43.04
N MET A 75 -2.29 22.95 -42.89
CA MET A 75 -2.96 23.22 -41.62
C MET A 75 -3.94 22.14 -41.20
N ASN A 76 -4.69 21.56 -42.17
CA ASN A 76 -5.59 20.45 -41.88
C ASN A 76 -4.84 19.23 -41.39
N GLU A 77 -3.69 18.89 -42.01
CA GLU A 77 -2.85 17.78 -41.58
C GLU A 77 -2.25 18.05 -40.18
N TYR A 78 -1.75 19.26 -39.95
CA TYR A 78 -1.23 19.69 -38.62
C TYR A 78 -2.30 19.61 -37.54
N VAL A 79 -3.50 20.11 -37.80
CA VAL A 79 -4.62 20.04 -36.85
C VAL A 79 -4.99 18.59 -36.55
N HIS A 80 -4.99 17.74 -37.60
CA HIS A 80 -5.25 16.32 -37.44
C HIS A 80 -4.20 15.66 -36.52
N ILE A 81 -2.91 15.88 -36.80
CA ILE A 81 -1.79 15.37 -35.96
C ILE A 81 -1.95 15.84 -34.51
N SER A 82 -2.13 17.15 -34.32
CA SER A 82 -2.33 17.77 -33.02
C SER A 82 -3.52 17.16 -32.25
N THR A 83 -4.62 16.92 -32.98
CA THR A 83 -5.84 16.33 -32.40
C THR A 83 -5.57 14.89 -31.94
N GLN A 84 -4.89 14.09 -32.74
CA GLN A 84 -4.58 12.71 -32.39
C GLN A 84 -3.58 12.65 -31.21
N LEU A 85 -2.52 13.47 -31.23
CA LEU A 85 -1.57 13.58 -30.12
C LEU A 85 -2.26 14.01 -28.81
N ASN A 86 -3.19 14.95 -28.90
CA ASN A 86 -3.98 15.37 -27.73
C ASN A 86 -4.85 14.22 -27.20
N LYS A 87 -5.53 13.45 -28.08
CA LYS A 87 -6.29 12.27 -27.66
C LYS A 87 -5.39 11.29 -26.87
N ILE A 88 -4.19 11.01 -27.40
CA ILE A 88 -3.21 10.13 -26.76
C ILE A 88 -2.72 10.72 -25.43
N SER A 89 -2.39 12.01 -25.40
CA SER A 89 -1.91 12.69 -24.19
C SER A 89 -2.96 12.73 -23.07
N TYR A 90 -4.24 12.88 -23.40
CA TYR A 90 -5.34 12.84 -22.43
C TYR A 90 -5.81 11.44 -22.08
N PHE A 91 -5.27 10.41 -22.75
CA PHE A 91 -5.54 9.01 -22.45
C PHE A 91 -4.75 8.60 -21.20
N ASP A 92 -5.30 8.90 -20.04
CA ASP A 92 -4.69 8.62 -18.75
C ASP A 92 -5.45 7.52 -17.97
N LYS A 93 -4.93 7.19 -16.78
CA LYS A 93 -5.54 6.22 -15.86
C LYS A 93 -7.01 6.52 -15.49
N ASN A 94 -7.48 7.76 -15.71
CA ASN A 94 -8.85 8.15 -15.39
C ASN A 94 -9.84 7.73 -16.50
N VAL A 95 -9.36 7.58 -17.73
CA VAL A 95 -10.16 7.03 -18.82
C VAL A 95 -10.54 5.58 -18.53
N PHE A 96 -9.59 4.76 -18.05
CA PHE A 96 -9.85 3.38 -17.62
C PHE A 96 -10.91 3.26 -16.51
N LYS A 97 -10.98 4.23 -15.60
CA LYS A 97 -11.97 4.22 -14.52
C LYS A 97 -13.37 4.64 -14.94
N LYS A 98 -13.48 5.42 -16.00
CA LYS A 98 -14.74 6.00 -16.48
C LYS A 98 -15.32 5.29 -17.70
N THR A 99 -14.47 4.64 -18.47
CA THR A 99 -14.85 4.01 -19.75
C THR A 99 -15.15 2.54 -19.54
N ASN A 100 -16.22 2.07 -20.18
CA ASN A 100 -16.50 0.64 -20.24
C ASN A 100 -15.39 -0.04 -21.06
N ILE A 101 -14.79 -1.09 -20.54
CA ILE A 101 -13.74 -1.86 -21.24
C ILE A 101 -14.23 -2.35 -22.64
N ASN A 102 -15.54 -2.49 -22.82
CA ASN A 102 -16.11 -2.86 -24.10
C ASN A 102 -15.88 -1.83 -25.21
N ASP A 103 -15.74 -0.55 -24.84
CA ASP A 103 -15.54 0.57 -25.76
C ASP A 103 -14.05 0.87 -26.00
N MET A 104 -13.17 0.25 -25.22
CA MET A 104 -11.73 0.52 -25.23
C MET A 104 -11.10 0.22 -26.61
N ASP A 105 -11.50 -0.88 -27.23
CA ASP A 105 -11.03 -1.29 -28.56
C ASP A 105 -11.29 -0.19 -29.61
N LYS A 106 -12.49 0.38 -29.59
CA LYS A 106 -12.87 1.48 -30.50
C LYS A 106 -12.11 2.76 -30.17
N ILE A 107 -11.95 3.10 -28.91
CA ILE A 107 -11.24 4.30 -28.49
C ILE A 107 -9.77 4.25 -28.93
N LEU A 108 -9.11 3.10 -28.76
CA LEU A 108 -7.73 2.92 -29.18
C LEU A 108 -7.60 2.93 -30.71
N GLU A 109 -8.53 2.31 -31.43
CA GLU A 109 -8.56 2.38 -32.91
C GLU A 109 -8.71 3.81 -33.41
N ASP A 110 -9.59 4.62 -32.79
CA ASP A 110 -9.81 6.04 -33.15
C ASP A 110 -8.60 6.94 -32.85
N MET A 111 -7.57 6.43 -32.11
CA MET A 111 -6.31 7.15 -31.82
C MET A 111 -5.23 6.92 -32.87
N LYS A 112 -5.34 5.90 -33.71
CA LYS A 112 -4.33 5.58 -34.70
C LYS A 112 -4.21 6.68 -35.76
N PHE A 113 -3.01 6.83 -36.26
CA PHE A 113 -2.73 7.70 -37.40
C PHE A 113 -2.89 6.93 -38.70
N GLU A 114 -3.70 7.46 -39.61
CA GLU A 114 -3.88 6.93 -40.95
C GLU A 114 -2.89 7.62 -41.89
N LYS A 115 -1.85 6.94 -42.36
CA LYS A 115 -0.81 7.50 -43.21
C LYS A 115 -1.33 8.06 -44.55
N SER A 116 -2.40 7.48 -45.07
CA SER A 116 -2.98 7.85 -46.38
C SER A 116 -3.53 9.27 -46.42
N ILE A 117 -3.83 9.87 -45.29
CA ILE A 117 -4.39 11.24 -45.24
C ILE A 117 -3.31 12.33 -45.27
N PHE A 118 -2.03 11.96 -45.09
CA PHE A 118 -0.93 12.91 -45.05
C PHE A 118 -0.29 13.10 -46.41
N ASN A 119 -0.40 14.32 -46.92
CA ASN A 119 0.23 14.71 -48.17
C ASN A 119 1.61 15.37 -47.90
N PHE A 120 1.69 16.28 -46.92
CA PHE A 120 2.92 16.99 -46.57
C PHE A 120 3.73 16.22 -45.55
N PHE A 121 3.14 15.83 -44.44
CA PHE A 121 3.81 15.06 -43.39
C PHE A 121 4.00 13.61 -43.81
N SER A 122 5.01 13.37 -44.68
CA SER A 122 5.22 12.05 -45.29
C SER A 122 6.70 11.69 -45.46
N SER A 123 7.60 12.33 -44.68
CA SER A 123 9.00 11.92 -44.66
C SER A 123 9.16 10.53 -43.99
N GLU A 124 10.25 9.83 -44.32
CA GLU A 124 10.56 8.53 -43.72
C GLU A 124 10.59 8.63 -42.18
N GLY A 125 11.25 9.66 -41.64
CA GLY A 125 11.31 9.88 -40.17
C GLY A 125 9.94 10.18 -39.55
N PHE A 126 9.00 10.84 -40.27
CA PHE A 126 7.65 11.01 -39.78
C PHE A 126 6.89 9.68 -39.77
N TYR A 127 7.04 8.87 -40.80
CA TYR A 127 6.37 7.57 -40.88
C TYR A 127 6.92 6.57 -39.84
N GLU A 128 8.21 6.62 -39.53
CA GLU A 128 8.78 5.82 -38.43
C GLU A 128 8.14 6.14 -37.09
N ILE A 129 8.00 7.44 -36.77
CA ILE A 129 7.31 7.89 -35.53
C ILE A 129 5.84 7.45 -35.50
N VAL A 130 5.14 7.61 -36.65
CA VAL A 130 3.74 7.18 -36.76
C VAL A 130 3.61 5.67 -36.60
N ASP A 131 4.54 4.88 -37.17
CA ASP A 131 4.56 3.43 -36.97
C ASP A 131 4.81 3.03 -35.54
N GLU A 132 5.75 3.67 -34.86
CA GLU A 132 6.04 3.42 -33.45
C GLU A 132 4.82 3.71 -32.56
N ILE A 133 4.16 4.85 -32.80
CA ILE A 133 2.92 5.22 -32.09
C ILE A 133 1.81 4.20 -32.38
N ASN A 134 1.55 3.89 -33.66
CA ASN A 134 0.52 2.95 -34.05
C ASN A 134 0.77 1.54 -33.51
N ASN A 135 2.03 1.09 -33.51
CA ASN A 135 2.43 -0.20 -32.93
C ASN A 135 2.17 -0.23 -31.42
N SER A 136 2.54 0.85 -30.70
CA SER A 136 2.26 0.97 -29.27
C SER A 136 0.76 0.97 -28.97
N ILE A 137 -0.04 1.65 -29.80
CA ILE A 137 -1.51 1.62 -29.68
C ILE A 137 -2.03 0.20 -29.94
N GLU A 138 -1.50 -0.51 -30.94
CA GLU A 138 -1.92 -1.87 -31.24
C GLU A 138 -1.53 -2.88 -30.15
N GLU A 139 -0.39 -2.70 -29.50
CA GLU A 139 -0.01 -3.48 -28.33
C GLU A 139 -1.00 -3.25 -27.17
N LEU A 140 -1.29 -1.98 -26.84
CA LEU A 140 -2.30 -1.64 -25.84
C LEU A 140 -3.69 -2.20 -26.20
N ARG A 141 -4.04 -2.19 -27.48
CA ARG A 141 -5.31 -2.76 -27.97
C ARG A 141 -5.37 -4.26 -27.75
N LYS A 142 -4.29 -5.00 -28.04
CA LYS A 142 -4.20 -6.44 -27.77
C LYS A 142 -4.34 -6.73 -26.29
N GLU A 143 -3.61 -5.99 -25.44
CA GLU A 143 -3.74 -6.13 -24.00
C GLU A 143 -5.17 -5.83 -23.49
N ALA A 144 -5.82 -4.80 -24.03
CA ALA A 144 -7.21 -4.48 -23.70
C ALA A 144 -8.18 -5.59 -24.11
N ILE A 145 -7.97 -6.20 -25.27
CA ILE A 145 -8.75 -7.37 -25.75
C ILE A 145 -8.53 -8.56 -24.85
N ASP A 146 -7.29 -8.83 -24.43
CA ASP A 146 -6.94 -9.93 -23.54
C ASP A 146 -7.57 -9.73 -22.16
N ILE A 147 -7.51 -8.51 -21.61
CA ILE A 147 -8.20 -8.16 -20.35
C ILE A 147 -9.71 -8.35 -20.51
N LYS A 148 -10.31 -7.90 -21.59
CA LYS A 148 -11.75 -8.08 -21.87
C LYS A 148 -12.12 -9.56 -21.94
N ALA A 149 -11.32 -10.37 -22.63
CA ALA A 149 -11.52 -11.81 -22.72
C ALA A 149 -11.39 -12.49 -21.34
N ALA A 150 -10.36 -12.12 -20.57
CA ALA A 150 -10.15 -12.62 -19.21
C ALA A 150 -11.32 -12.22 -18.28
N MET A 151 -11.79 -10.98 -18.35
CA MET A 151 -12.97 -10.52 -17.62
C MET A 151 -14.24 -11.25 -18.03
N GLY A 152 -14.45 -11.48 -19.33
CA GLY A 152 -15.59 -12.27 -19.85
C GLY A 152 -15.56 -13.70 -19.34
N LYS A 153 -14.38 -14.34 -19.34
CA LYS A 153 -14.19 -15.69 -18.77
C LYS A 153 -14.46 -15.70 -17.27
N LEU A 154 -13.92 -14.72 -16.54
CA LEU A 154 -14.17 -14.58 -15.09
C LEU A 154 -15.66 -14.39 -14.80
N GLN A 155 -16.34 -13.51 -15.54
CA GLN A 155 -17.79 -13.32 -15.40
C GLN A 155 -18.59 -14.59 -15.68
N SER A 156 -18.21 -15.35 -16.71
CA SER A 156 -18.86 -16.63 -17.02
C SER A 156 -18.68 -17.65 -15.90
N VAL A 157 -17.45 -17.80 -15.39
CA VAL A 157 -17.15 -18.71 -14.26
C VAL A 157 -17.86 -18.25 -12.99
N LEU A 158 -17.88 -16.94 -12.70
CA LEU A 158 -18.61 -16.38 -11.57
C LEU A 158 -20.12 -16.69 -11.68
N LYS A 159 -20.72 -16.47 -12.85
CA LYS A 159 -22.15 -16.80 -13.10
C LYS A 159 -22.43 -18.29 -12.85
N GLN A 160 -21.61 -19.18 -13.39
CA GLN A 160 -21.76 -20.62 -13.21
C GLN A 160 -21.55 -21.01 -11.74
N THR A 161 -20.52 -20.47 -11.08
CA THR A 161 -20.23 -20.74 -9.68
C THR A 161 -21.36 -20.27 -8.77
N VAL A 162 -21.86 -19.06 -9.02
CA VAL A 162 -22.98 -18.49 -8.26
C VAL A 162 -24.24 -19.32 -8.49
N ALA A 163 -24.53 -19.72 -9.74
CA ALA A 163 -25.72 -20.53 -10.06
C ALA A 163 -25.71 -21.89 -9.36
N THR A 164 -24.55 -22.56 -9.31
CA THR A 164 -24.42 -23.88 -8.68
C THR A 164 -24.25 -23.85 -7.17
N SER A 165 -23.79 -22.71 -6.64
CA SER A 165 -23.38 -22.58 -5.23
C SER A 165 -24.11 -21.47 -4.46
N GLN A 166 -25.18 -20.91 -4.99
CA GLN A 166 -25.90 -19.80 -4.37
C GLN A 166 -26.25 -20.04 -2.90
N ASN A 167 -26.80 -21.21 -2.59
CA ASN A 167 -27.17 -21.53 -1.22
C ASN A 167 -25.96 -21.64 -0.31
N ASP A 168 -24.85 -22.19 -0.82
CA ASP A 168 -23.62 -22.33 -0.05
C ASP A 168 -22.94 -20.99 0.19
N ILE A 169 -22.99 -20.11 -0.80
CA ILE A 169 -22.50 -18.72 -0.68
C ILE A 169 -23.33 -17.97 0.37
N ASN A 170 -24.65 -18.05 0.29
CA ASN A 170 -25.54 -17.36 1.22
C ASN A 170 -25.38 -17.89 2.65
N ASN A 171 -25.29 -19.21 2.83
CA ASN A 171 -24.97 -19.82 4.13
C ASN A 171 -23.63 -19.37 4.70
N PHE A 172 -22.61 -19.17 3.83
CA PHE A 172 -21.33 -18.64 4.26
C PHE A 172 -21.49 -17.19 4.73
N LEU A 173 -22.13 -16.33 3.94
CA LEU A 173 -22.35 -14.92 4.28
C LEU A 173 -23.11 -14.77 5.59
N GLU A 174 -24.16 -15.57 5.79
CA GLU A 174 -24.94 -15.59 7.02
C GLU A 174 -24.09 -16.02 8.23
N SER A 175 -23.29 -17.08 8.10
CA SER A 175 -22.39 -17.53 9.17
C SER A 175 -21.29 -16.52 9.50
N ALA A 176 -20.89 -15.68 8.55
CA ALA A 176 -19.97 -14.56 8.74
C ALA A 176 -20.65 -13.29 9.29
N GLY A 177 -21.94 -13.35 9.65
CA GLY A 177 -22.70 -12.22 10.17
C GLY A 177 -22.99 -11.15 9.12
N ILE A 178 -23.00 -11.52 7.84
CA ILE A 178 -23.29 -10.60 6.73
C ILE A 178 -24.78 -10.70 6.38
N THR A 179 -25.47 -9.57 6.40
CA THR A 179 -26.92 -9.47 6.18
C THR A 179 -27.32 -9.38 4.70
N TYR A 180 -26.36 -9.55 3.79
CA TYR A 180 -26.58 -9.56 2.36
C TYR A 180 -26.59 -11.01 1.83
N GLN A 181 -27.41 -11.23 0.81
CA GLN A 181 -27.48 -12.50 0.09
C GLN A 181 -27.24 -12.27 -1.40
N VAL A 182 -26.78 -13.32 -2.07
CA VAL A 182 -26.68 -13.37 -3.52
C VAL A 182 -27.99 -13.91 -4.07
N GLY A 183 -28.61 -13.14 -4.96
CA GLY A 183 -29.71 -13.60 -5.80
C GLY A 183 -29.23 -13.83 -7.22
N ILE A 184 -29.84 -14.79 -7.93
CA ILE A 184 -29.59 -15.01 -9.34
C ILE A 184 -30.91 -14.74 -10.07
N ASN A 185 -30.90 -13.68 -10.89
CA ASN A 185 -32.03 -13.33 -11.74
C ASN A 185 -31.65 -13.56 -13.20
N LEU A 186 -32.62 -13.82 -14.05
CA LEU A 186 -32.44 -13.85 -15.50
C LEU A 186 -32.72 -12.46 -16.05
N ASP A 187 -31.85 -11.97 -16.93
CA ASP A 187 -32.11 -10.74 -17.68
C ASP A 187 -33.11 -10.98 -18.81
N GLU A 188 -33.48 -9.92 -19.52
CA GLU A 188 -34.44 -9.97 -20.65
C GLU A 188 -33.98 -10.90 -21.80
N ASN A 189 -32.68 -11.21 -21.85
CA ASN A 189 -32.06 -12.11 -22.83
C ASN A 189 -31.90 -13.54 -22.29
N GLY A 190 -32.42 -13.83 -21.10
CA GLY A 190 -32.28 -15.13 -20.46
C GLY A 190 -30.89 -15.41 -19.87
N GLN A 191 -30.03 -14.37 -19.73
CA GLN A 191 -28.72 -14.50 -19.11
C GLN A 191 -28.84 -14.40 -17.59
N ALA A 192 -28.17 -15.29 -16.86
CA ALA A 192 -28.14 -15.24 -15.41
C ALA A 192 -27.33 -14.02 -14.93
N ILE A 193 -27.97 -13.14 -14.19
CA ILE A 193 -27.37 -11.99 -13.52
C ILE A 193 -27.36 -12.25 -12.03
N ALA A 194 -26.17 -12.20 -11.43
CA ALA A 194 -26.05 -12.24 -9.98
C ALA A 194 -26.36 -10.85 -9.41
N THR A 195 -27.31 -10.78 -8.49
CA THR A 195 -27.69 -9.57 -7.80
C THR A 195 -27.37 -9.71 -6.31
N LEU A 196 -27.06 -8.60 -5.66
CA LEU A 196 -26.95 -8.56 -4.22
C LEU A 196 -28.28 -8.11 -3.64
N GLN A 197 -28.75 -8.83 -2.64
CA GLN A 197 -30.03 -8.58 -1.97
C GLN A 197 -29.78 -8.35 -0.50
N TYR A 198 -30.46 -7.38 0.08
CA TYR A 198 -30.42 -7.08 1.49
C TYR A 198 -31.66 -7.63 2.19
N ILE A 199 -31.47 -8.27 3.35
CA ILE A 199 -32.59 -8.77 4.16
C ILE A 199 -33.11 -7.63 5.04
N HIS A 200 -34.24 -7.05 4.66
CA HIS A 200 -34.94 -6.05 5.47
C HIS A 200 -36.32 -6.56 5.85
N ASN A 201 -36.60 -6.62 7.16
CA ASN A 201 -37.91 -7.10 7.69
C ASN A 201 -38.36 -8.44 7.10
N LYS A 202 -37.44 -9.40 6.96
CA LYS A 202 -37.67 -10.72 6.34
C LYS A 202 -38.05 -10.67 4.85
N LYS A 203 -37.84 -9.56 4.17
CA LYS A 203 -38.01 -9.43 2.73
C LYS A 203 -36.66 -9.16 2.08
N LEU A 204 -36.42 -9.80 0.94
CA LEU A 204 -35.25 -9.54 0.11
C LEU A 204 -35.52 -8.28 -0.73
N VAL A 205 -34.62 -7.32 -0.63
CA VAL A 205 -34.63 -6.07 -1.40
C VAL A 205 -33.35 -6.03 -2.23
N GLU A 206 -33.51 -5.85 -3.51
CA GLU A 206 -32.36 -5.75 -4.42
C GLU A 206 -31.59 -4.45 -4.23
N VAL A 207 -30.27 -4.52 -4.33
CA VAL A 207 -29.38 -3.38 -4.11
C VAL A 207 -28.79 -2.89 -5.45
N ASP A 208 -29.27 -1.75 -5.92
CA ASP A 208 -28.86 -1.17 -7.23
C ASP A 208 -27.40 -0.74 -7.31
N LYS A 209 -26.78 -0.36 -6.21
CA LYS A 209 -25.42 0.19 -6.15
C LYS A 209 -24.60 -0.47 -5.06
N ILE A 210 -24.22 -1.73 -5.29
CA ILE A 210 -23.48 -2.60 -4.37
C ILE A 210 -22.33 -1.86 -3.65
N ARG A 211 -21.52 -1.09 -4.39
CA ARG A 211 -20.37 -0.38 -3.84
C ARG A 211 -20.72 0.69 -2.80
N LYS A 212 -21.95 1.18 -2.79
CA LYS A 212 -22.39 2.23 -1.84
C LYS A 212 -22.98 1.65 -0.55
N HIS A 213 -23.40 0.38 -0.57
CA HIS A 213 -24.12 -0.25 0.53
C HIS A 213 -23.26 -1.21 1.35
N LEU A 214 -22.25 -1.83 0.74
CA LEU A 214 -21.34 -2.72 1.46
C LEU A 214 -20.19 -1.96 2.09
N SER A 215 -19.93 -2.23 3.36
CA SER A 215 -18.70 -1.84 4.03
C SER A 215 -17.47 -2.48 3.34
N TRP A 216 -16.27 -1.99 3.65
CA TRP A 216 -15.04 -2.57 3.11
C TRP A 216 -14.89 -4.05 3.48
N GLY A 217 -15.13 -4.41 4.75
CA GLY A 217 -15.07 -5.79 5.22
C GLY A 217 -16.09 -6.69 4.53
N GLU A 218 -17.35 -6.25 4.37
CA GLU A 218 -18.38 -7.02 3.66
C GLU A 218 -18.01 -7.28 2.20
N ARG A 219 -17.43 -6.29 1.51
CA ARG A 219 -16.93 -6.47 0.13
C ARG A 219 -15.81 -7.50 0.06
N ASN A 220 -14.87 -7.44 1.00
CA ASN A 220 -13.76 -8.39 1.04
C ASN A 220 -14.26 -9.81 1.37
N ALA A 221 -15.18 -9.98 2.32
CA ALA A 221 -15.78 -11.28 2.62
C ALA A 221 -16.51 -11.86 1.40
N PHE A 222 -17.28 -11.03 0.71
CA PHE A 222 -17.97 -11.43 -0.50
C PHE A 222 -16.99 -11.87 -1.60
N SER A 223 -15.93 -11.08 -1.84
CA SER A 223 -14.90 -11.42 -2.81
C SER A 223 -14.16 -12.72 -2.44
N LEU A 224 -13.85 -12.89 -1.17
CA LEU A 224 -13.15 -14.08 -0.66
C LEU A 224 -13.99 -15.34 -0.82
N VAL A 225 -15.30 -15.25 -0.56
CA VAL A 225 -16.23 -16.37 -0.78
C VAL A 225 -16.30 -16.77 -2.24
N LEU A 226 -16.46 -15.80 -3.14
CA LEU A 226 -16.49 -16.07 -4.57
C LEU A 226 -15.18 -16.68 -5.06
N PHE A 227 -14.04 -16.15 -4.59
CA PHE A 227 -12.73 -16.71 -4.88
C PHE A 227 -12.58 -18.14 -4.39
N MET A 228 -13.07 -18.45 -3.18
CA MET A 228 -13.03 -19.80 -2.64
C MET A 228 -13.77 -20.80 -3.55
N PHE A 229 -15.00 -20.48 -3.96
CA PHE A 229 -15.77 -21.36 -4.85
C PHE A 229 -15.13 -21.48 -6.24
N TYR A 230 -14.56 -20.38 -6.75
CA TYR A 230 -13.80 -20.40 -8.00
C TYR A 230 -12.58 -21.34 -7.92
N ALA A 231 -11.73 -21.18 -6.89
CA ALA A 231 -10.55 -22.00 -6.71
C ALA A 231 -10.89 -23.51 -6.52
N ILE A 232 -12.01 -23.80 -5.88
CA ILE A 232 -12.53 -25.16 -5.73
C ILE A 232 -12.99 -25.72 -7.09
N SER A 233 -13.72 -24.93 -7.88
CA SER A 233 -14.22 -25.36 -9.20
C SER A 233 -13.09 -25.64 -10.20
N GLU A 234 -12.03 -24.86 -10.17
CA GLU A 234 -10.83 -25.06 -10.98
C GLU A 234 -9.93 -26.20 -10.46
N ASN A 235 -10.30 -26.83 -9.34
CA ASN A 235 -9.50 -27.85 -8.67
C ASN A 235 -8.04 -27.43 -8.44
N ALA A 236 -7.85 -26.17 -8.01
CA ALA A 236 -6.54 -25.58 -7.77
C ALA A 236 -5.69 -26.47 -6.84
N LYS A 237 -4.43 -26.71 -7.21
CA LYS A 237 -3.48 -27.52 -6.41
C LYS A 237 -2.83 -26.67 -5.32
N LEU A 238 -2.58 -25.40 -5.59
CA LEU A 238 -2.06 -24.40 -4.66
C LEU A 238 -2.96 -23.17 -4.70
N ILE A 239 -3.34 -22.69 -3.54
CA ILE A 239 -4.13 -21.48 -3.35
C ILE A 239 -3.28 -20.50 -2.58
N VAL A 240 -3.11 -19.28 -3.11
CA VAL A 240 -2.38 -18.20 -2.43
C VAL A 240 -3.38 -17.15 -1.98
N LEU A 241 -3.35 -16.83 -0.69
CA LEU A 241 -4.17 -15.81 -0.06
C LEU A 241 -3.24 -14.73 0.50
N ASP A 242 -3.35 -13.52 -0.04
CA ASP A 242 -2.57 -12.37 0.40
C ASP A 242 -3.44 -11.49 1.30
N ASP A 243 -3.12 -11.51 2.58
CA ASP A 243 -3.80 -10.78 3.66
C ASP A 243 -5.34 -10.84 3.63
N PRO A 244 -5.91 -12.05 3.58
CA PRO A 244 -7.34 -12.22 3.28
C PRO A 244 -8.27 -11.77 4.42
N ILE A 245 -7.77 -11.55 5.62
CA ILE A 245 -8.59 -11.40 6.83
C ILE A 245 -8.42 -10.09 7.58
N SER A 246 -7.41 -9.26 7.26
CA SER A 246 -7.08 -8.02 8.00
C SER A 246 -8.24 -7.02 8.08
N SER A 247 -9.11 -7.03 7.08
CA SER A 247 -10.24 -6.11 7.00
C SER A 247 -11.45 -6.47 7.86
N PHE A 248 -11.41 -7.62 8.57
CA PHE A 248 -12.53 -8.11 9.36
C PHE A 248 -12.34 -7.84 10.85
N ASP A 249 -13.44 -7.67 11.56
CA ASP A 249 -13.43 -7.74 13.02
C ASP A 249 -13.17 -9.18 13.52
N THR A 250 -12.68 -9.31 14.74
CA THR A 250 -12.26 -10.59 15.34
C THR A 250 -13.31 -11.70 15.24
N ASN A 251 -14.59 -11.37 15.47
CA ASN A 251 -15.65 -12.36 15.41
C ASN A 251 -15.88 -12.88 13.99
N LYS A 252 -15.82 -11.98 13.00
CA LYS A 252 -15.97 -12.34 11.59
C LYS A 252 -14.75 -13.11 11.07
N LYS A 253 -13.54 -12.73 11.49
CA LYS A 253 -12.31 -13.47 11.16
C LYS A 253 -12.44 -14.94 11.51
N TYR A 254 -12.79 -15.25 12.76
CA TYR A 254 -12.97 -16.63 13.21
C TYR A 254 -13.99 -17.40 12.37
N ALA A 255 -15.17 -16.83 12.13
CA ALA A 255 -16.22 -17.47 11.36
C ALA A 255 -15.80 -17.76 9.91
N ILE A 256 -15.13 -16.78 9.28
CA ILE A 256 -14.63 -16.90 7.89
C ILE A 256 -13.53 -17.95 7.80
N ILE A 257 -12.52 -17.92 8.67
CA ILE A 257 -11.43 -18.89 8.71
C ILE A 257 -12.00 -20.31 8.93
N HIS A 258 -12.84 -20.46 9.95
CA HIS A 258 -13.46 -21.75 10.24
C HIS A 258 -14.22 -22.28 9.04
N ARG A 259 -15.05 -21.46 8.40
CA ARG A 259 -15.85 -21.86 7.25
C ARG A 259 -14.99 -22.21 6.03
N MET A 260 -13.93 -21.48 5.79
CA MET A 260 -13.03 -21.69 4.64
C MET A 260 -12.24 -22.99 4.74
N PHE A 261 -11.85 -23.41 5.94
CA PHE A 261 -10.88 -24.51 6.11
C PHE A 261 -11.47 -25.76 6.79
N SER A 262 -12.61 -25.66 7.47
CA SER A 262 -13.21 -26.81 8.12
C SER A 262 -13.83 -27.79 7.11
N LYS A 263 -13.87 -29.07 7.51
CA LYS A 263 -14.57 -30.09 6.74
C LYS A 263 -16.06 -29.77 6.71
N GLN A 264 -16.59 -29.57 5.53
CA GLN A 264 -18.02 -29.36 5.31
C GLN A 264 -18.72 -30.69 4.93
N SER A 265 -19.96 -30.89 5.41
CA SER A 265 -20.79 -31.99 5.02
C SER A 265 -21.36 -31.77 3.60
N GLY A 266 -21.29 -32.79 2.74
CA GLY A 266 -21.81 -32.72 1.38
C GLY A 266 -20.98 -33.53 0.39
N ILE A 267 -21.52 -33.72 -0.82
CA ILE A 267 -20.88 -34.52 -1.90
C ILE A 267 -19.79 -33.70 -2.58
N LEU A 268 -19.97 -32.38 -2.69
CA LEU A 268 -19.03 -31.49 -3.35
C LEU A 268 -18.13 -30.79 -2.33
N PRO A 269 -16.86 -30.49 -2.69
CA PRO A 269 -15.98 -29.68 -1.86
C PRO A 269 -16.58 -28.27 -1.69
N ARG A 270 -16.70 -27.81 -0.44
CA ARG A 270 -17.30 -26.50 -0.10
C ARG A 270 -16.37 -25.64 0.76
N SER A 271 -15.11 -26.05 0.87
CA SER A 271 -14.08 -25.34 1.64
C SER A 271 -12.69 -25.73 1.10
N PHE A 272 -11.66 -25.07 1.57
CA PHE A 272 -10.27 -25.42 1.28
C PHE A 272 -9.76 -26.64 2.08
N TYR A 273 -10.65 -27.35 2.75
CA TYR A 273 -10.28 -28.59 3.46
C TYR A 273 -9.54 -29.57 2.53
N LYS A 274 -8.35 -30.02 2.94
CA LYS A 274 -7.42 -30.85 2.16
C LYS A 274 -6.83 -30.19 0.90
N LYS A 275 -6.90 -28.88 0.77
CA LYS A 275 -6.16 -28.13 -0.25
C LYS A 275 -4.85 -27.61 0.33
N THR A 276 -3.83 -27.43 -0.52
CA THR A 276 -2.62 -26.72 -0.14
C THR A 276 -2.86 -25.22 -0.26
N VAL A 277 -2.75 -24.50 0.86
CA VAL A 277 -2.99 -23.07 0.92
C VAL A 277 -1.77 -22.37 1.47
N LEU A 278 -1.27 -21.37 0.78
CA LEU A 278 -0.29 -20.41 1.27
C LEU A 278 -1.03 -19.14 1.68
N MET A 279 -1.06 -18.83 2.96
CA MET A 279 -1.65 -17.59 3.48
C MET A 279 -0.52 -16.65 3.88
N LEU A 280 -0.47 -15.47 3.29
CA LEU A 280 0.39 -14.37 3.69
C LEU A 280 -0.47 -13.43 4.55
N THR A 281 -0.04 -13.12 5.75
CA THR A 281 -0.79 -12.23 6.65
C THR A 281 0.14 -11.67 7.71
N HIS A 282 -0.16 -10.48 8.20
CA HIS A 282 0.48 -9.89 9.38
C HIS A 282 -0.27 -10.23 10.68
N ASP A 283 -1.31 -11.05 10.58
CA ASP A 283 -2.14 -11.48 11.70
C ASP A 283 -1.80 -12.94 12.08
N PHE A 284 -1.56 -13.20 13.34
CA PHE A 284 -1.26 -14.55 13.83
C PHE A 284 -2.50 -15.30 14.35
N GLU A 285 -3.68 -14.65 14.42
CA GLU A 285 -4.93 -15.32 14.84
C GLU A 285 -5.21 -16.63 14.06
N PRO A 286 -4.95 -16.73 12.73
CA PRO A 286 -5.13 -17.99 12.01
C PRO A 286 -4.29 -19.14 12.57
N ILE A 287 -3.09 -18.88 13.07
CA ILE A 287 -2.23 -19.90 13.65
C ILE A 287 -2.84 -20.41 14.96
N ILE A 288 -3.44 -19.52 15.75
CA ILE A 288 -4.15 -19.89 16.99
C ILE A 288 -5.37 -20.74 16.64
N ASP A 289 -6.18 -20.26 15.69
CA ASP A 289 -7.41 -20.96 15.29
C ASP A 289 -7.12 -22.37 14.76
N PHE A 290 -6.11 -22.52 13.94
CA PHE A 290 -5.77 -23.83 13.37
C PHE A 290 -4.96 -24.72 14.31
N GLY A 291 -3.93 -24.17 14.94
CA GLY A 291 -2.98 -24.91 15.75
C GLY A 291 -3.46 -25.19 17.17
N VAL A 292 -3.87 -24.15 17.89
CA VAL A 292 -4.22 -24.25 19.30
C VAL A 292 -5.67 -24.69 19.50
N VAL A 293 -6.61 -24.07 18.79
CA VAL A 293 -8.05 -24.34 18.93
C VAL A 293 -8.49 -25.49 18.04
N GLY A 294 -8.15 -25.44 16.76
CA GLY A 294 -8.58 -26.41 15.75
C GLY A 294 -7.88 -27.77 15.82
N LYS A 295 -6.76 -27.85 16.56
CA LYS A 295 -5.98 -29.08 16.76
C LYS A 295 -5.65 -29.79 15.44
N LEU A 296 -5.27 -29.04 14.42
CA LEU A 296 -4.80 -29.63 13.17
C LEU A 296 -3.60 -30.56 13.43
N PRO A 297 -3.44 -31.64 12.63
CA PRO A 297 -2.22 -32.43 12.66
C PRO A 297 -0.97 -31.55 12.48
N GLU A 298 0.13 -31.90 13.14
CA GLU A 298 1.37 -31.10 13.11
C GLU A 298 1.92 -30.87 11.70
N ASP A 299 1.73 -31.83 10.80
CA ASP A 299 2.13 -31.77 9.40
C ASP A 299 1.16 -30.95 8.51
N ALA A 300 0.00 -30.59 9.03
CA ALA A 300 -1.01 -29.82 8.30
C ALA A 300 -0.86 -28.30 8.42
N LEU A 301 -0.10 -27.81 9.39
CA LEU A 301 0.14 -26.38 9.62
C LEU A 301 1.64 -26.10 9.67
N ASN A 302 2.15 -25.36 8.69
CA ASN A 302 3.53 -24.87 8.67
C ASN A 302 3.51 -23.34 8.73
N SER A 303 3.96 -22.77 9.82
CA SER A 303 3.92 -21.35 10.07
C SER A 303 5.32 -20.76 10.14
N LYS A 304 5.55 -19.65 9.46
CA LYS A 304 6.82 -18.94 9.45
C LYS A 304 6.62 -17.46 9.66
N PHE A 305 7.45 -16.87 10.51
CA PHE A 305 7.58 -15.44 10.66
C PHE A 305 8.63 -14.92 9.65
N ILE A 306 8.26 -13.92 8.87
CA ILE A 306 9.13 -13.30 7.87
C ILE A 306 9.50 -11.91 8.36
N LYS A 307 10.80 -11.64 8.53
CA LYS A 307 11.34 -10.32 8.82
C LYS A 307 12.08 -9.81 7.59
N ASN A 308 11.81 -8.56 7.21
CA ASN A 308 12.54 -7.87 6.14
C ASN A 308 13.55 -6.92 6.79
N ASN A 309 14.83 -7.20 6.63
CA ASN A 309 15.91 -6.35 7.08
C ASN A 309 16.58 -5.74 5.84
N GLN A 310 16.27 -4.49 5.54
CA GLN A 310 16.87 -3.73 4.42
C GLN A 310 16.83 -4.47 3.07
N GLY A 311 15.72 -5.14 2.77
CA GLY A 311 15.54 -5.90 1.54
C GLY A 311 15.99 -7.36 1.61
N ILE A 312 16.59 -7.80 2.71
CA ILE A 312 16.93 -9.20 2.95
C ILE A 312 15.82 -9.85 3.78
N LEU A 313 15.13 -10.80 3.16
CA LEU A 313 14.08 -11.56 3.83
C LEU A 313 14.71 -12.70 4.64
N THR A 314 14.39 -12.75 5.93
CA THR A 314 14.73 -13.86 6.81
C THR A 314 13.47 -14.53 7.31
N GLU A 315 13.49 -15.86 7.46
CA GLU A 315 12.36 -16.63 7.97
C GLU A 315 12.72 -17.35 9.28
N LYS A 316 11.79 -17.31 10.25
CA LYS A 316 11.87 -18.08 11.49
C LYS A 316 10.63 -18.97 11.59
N ALA A 317 10.81 -20.26 11.83
CA ALA A 317 9.68 -21.15 12.05
C ALA A 317 8.92 -20.80 13.34
N ILE A 318 7.60 -20.81 13.28
CA ILE A 318 6.73 -20.63 14.43
C ILE A 318 6.26 -22.01 14.90
N ASP A 319 6.66 -22.42 16.08
CA ASP A 319 6.07 -23.52 16.81
C ASP A 319 4.88 -23.01 17.62
N TYR A 320 3.67 -23.18 17.11
CA TYR A 320 2.46 -22.64 17.74
C TYR A 320 2.23 -23.13 19.17
N LYS A 321 2.79 -24.29 19.55
CA LYS A 321 2.69 -24.84 20.92
C LYS A 321 3.64 -24.16 21.90
N GLN A 322 4.79 -23.71 21.41
CA GLN A 322 5.85 -23.10 22.23
C GLN A 322 5.85 -21.57 22.13
N ASP A 323 5.61 -21.04 20.93
CA ASP A 323 5.80 -19.63 20.62
C ASP A 323 4.51 -18.80 20.77
N ILE A 324 3.33 -19.45 20.82
CA ILE A 324 2.04 -18.75 21.01
C ILE A 324 1.43 -19.21 22.33
N LYS A 325 1.40 -18.30 23.29
CA LYS A 325 0.93 -18.58 24.67
C LYS A 325 -0.05 -17.49 25.11
N PRO A 326 -0.95 -17.81 26.07
CA PRO A 326 -1.66 -16.78 26.80
C PRO A 326 -0.66 -15.80 27.42
N VAL A 327 -0.97 -14.51 27.38
CA VAL A 327 -0.06 -13.44 27.83
C VAL A 327 0.55 -13.71 29.22
N VAL A 328 -0.27 -14.13 30.17
CA VAL A 328 0.20 -14.41 31.54
C VAL A 328 1.21 -15.54 31.58
N GLN A 329 1.05 -16.58 30.77
CA GLN A 329 1.99 -17.68 30.68
C GLN A 329 3.30 -17.28 29.98
N ALA A 330 3.22 -16.46 28.92
CA ALA A 330 4.40 -15.93 28.24
C ALA A 330 5.23 -15.05 29.18
N LEU A 331 4.61 -14.12 29.88
CA LEU A 331 5.26 -13.26 30.86
C LEU A 331 5.90 -14.07 31.99
N ALA A 332 5.18 -15.07 32.54
CA ALA A 332 5.71 -15.93 33.57
C ALA A 332 6.92 -16.75 33.10
N ALA A 333 7.00 -17.12 31.85
CA ALA A 333 8.17 -17.79 31.26
C ALA A 333 9.38 -16.85 31.18
N TYR A 334 9.21 -15.63 30.67
CA TYR A 334 10.29 -14.64 30.58
C TYR A 334 10.81 -14.21 31.94
N ILE A 335 9.95 -14.06 32.96
CA ILE A 335 10.37 -13.71 34.29
C ILE A 335 11.30 -14.79 34.91
N LYS A 336 11.03 -16.05 34.58
CA LYS A 336 11.80 -17.21 35.09
C LYS A 336 13.02 -17.55 34.26
N ASP A 337 13.16 -16.97 33.09
CA ASP A 337 14.31 -17.21 32.22
C ASP A 337 15.53 -16.46 32.69
N ASP A 338 16.45 -17.18 33.34
CA ASP A 338 17.69 -16.61 33.90
C ASP A 338 18.69 -16.19 32.80
N THR A 339 18.46 -16.54 31.53
CA THR A 339 19.28 -16.06 30.42
C THR A 339 18.93 -14.60 30.03
N LEU A 340 17.74 -14.13 30.39
CA LEU A 340 17.35 -12.74 30.24
C LEU A 340 17.95 -11.87 31.34
N GLY A 341 18.46 -10.70 30.97
CA GLY A 341 18.98 -9.70 31.89
C GLY A 341 17.94 -9.26 32.94
N ILE A 342 18.40 -8.88 34.10
CA ILE A 342 17.54 -8.51 35.24
C ILE A 342 16.55 -7.38 34.90
N VAL A 343 16.95 -6.41 34.09
CA VAL A 343 16.11 -5.28 33.66
C VAL A 343 14.87 -5.80 32.92
N HIS A 344 15.06 -6.77 32.03
CA HIS A 344 13.98 -7.38 31.25
C HIS A 344 13.03 -8.17 32.14
N ARG A 345 13.57 -8.99 33.03
CA ARG A 345 12.75 -9.78 33.95
C ARG A 345 11.91 -8.91 34.88
N ILE A 346 12.44 -7.77 35.30
CA ILE A 346 11.72 -6.76 36.11
C ILE A 346 10.59 -6.12 35.28
N ALA A 347 10.85 -5.75 34.03
CA ALA A 347 9.85 -5.18 33.13
C ALA A 347 8.71 -6.18 32.88
N PHE A 348 9.04 -7.45 32.61
CA PHE A 348 8.03 -8.50 32.42
C PHE A 348 7.25 -8.80 33.71
N LEU A 349 7.87 -8.76 34.88
CA LEU A 349 7.20 -9.00 36.16
C LEU A 349 6.19 -7.87 36.47
N ARG A 350 6.57 -6.61 36.23
CA ARG A 350 5.64 -5.49 36.38
C ARG A 350 4.43 -5.66 35.47
N LYS A 351 4.64 -6.02 34.19
CA LYS A 351 3.57 -6.28 33.23
C LYS A 351 2.70 -7.48 33.64
N TYR A 352 3.31 -8.52 34.21
CA TYR A 352 2.57 -9.66 34.75
C TYR A 352 1.60 -9.24 35.85
N TYR A 353 2.00 -8.33 36.78
CA TYR A 353 1.10 -7.81 37.80
C TYR A 353 0.01 -6.93 37.24
N GLU A 354 0.26 -6.17 36.16
CA GLU A 354 -0.79 -5.41 35.46
C GLU A 354 -1.88 -6.33 34.92
N HIS A 355 -1.50 -7.42 34.26
CA HIS A 355 -2.46 -8.37 33.70
C HIS A 355 -3.24 -9.19 34.73
N ASN A 356 -2.63 -9.44 35.87
CA ASN A 356 -3.29 -10.20 36.96
C ASN A 356 -4.06 -9.31 37.95
N GLY A 357 -4.15 -8.02 37.69
CA GLY A 357 -4.80 -7.02 38.50
C GLY A 357 -3.85 -6.40 39.52
N ILE A 358 -3.48 -5.14 39.30
CA ILE A 358 -2.53 -4.38 40.15
C ILE A 358 -2.93 -4.41 41.61
N GLU A 359 -4.23 -4.37 41.92
CA GLU A 359 -4.71 -4.37 43.30
C GLU A 359 -4.31 -5.61 44.09
N ASN A 360 -4.06 -6.75 43.45
CA ASN A 360 -3.62 -7.98 44.09
C ASN A 360 -2.13 -7.97 44.43
N TYR A 361 -1.36 -7.07 43.79
CA TYR A 361 0.12 -7.02 43.88
C TYR A 361 0.62 -5.59 44.10
N LYS A 362 -0.21 -4.73 44.68
CA LYS A 362 -0.01 -3.27 44.71
C LYS A 362 1.38 -2.87 45.22
N GLU A 363 1.80 -3.39 46.36
CA GLU A 363 3.09 -3.03 46.94
C GLU A 363 4.27 -3.50 46.04
N ALA A 364 4.17 -4.70 45.48
CA ALA A 364 5.20 -5.21 44.57
C ALA A 364 5.24 -4.40 43.26
N TYR A 365 4.07 -4.06 42.72
CA TYR A 365 3.96 -3.22 41.55
C TYR A 365 4.57 -1.83 41.77
N ASP A 366 4.26 -1.17 42.87
CA ASP A 366 4.79 0.16 43.20
C ASP A 366 6.30 0.15 43.41
N VAL A 367 6.86 -0.93 44.02
CA VAL A 367 8.30 -1.14 44.17
C VAL A 367 8.95 -1.28 42.77
N LEU A 368 8.45 -2.17 41.91
CA LEU A 368 9.00 -2.35 40.56
C LEU A 368 8.87 -1.09 39.73
N SER A 369 7.72 -0.41 39.82
CA SER A 369 7.47 0.84 39.13
C SER A 369 8.48 1.92 39.56
N SER A 370 8.76 2.01 40.87
CA SER A 370 9.76 2.96 41.37
C SER A 370 11.16 2.69 40.83
N LEU A 371 11.55 1.42 40.75
CA LEU A 371 12.84 1.02 40.20
C LEU A 371 12.97 1.32 38.72
N ILE A 372 11.93 0.97 37.89
CA ILE A 372 11.90 1.23 36.45
C ILE A 372 11.97 2.72 36.16
N HIS A 373 11.33 3.56 36.98
CA HIS A 373 11.38 5.02 36.85
C HIS A 373 12.65 5.65 37.49
N GLY A 374 13.67 4.86 37.83
CA GLY A 374 14.94 5.35 38.35
C GLY A 374 14.83 6.15 39.67
N ARG A 375 13.87 5.81 40.54
CA ARG A 375 13.65 6.52 41.79
C ARG A 375 14.59 6.00 42.83
N ASP A 376 15.19 6.90 43.62
CA ASP A 376 16.09 6.57 44.74
C ASP A 376 15.36 5.92 45.91
N LYS A 377 14.04 6.15 46.02
CA LYS A 377 13.15 5.59 47.02
C LYS A 377 11.89 5.04 46.40
N CYS A 378 11.35 3.99 47.01
CA CYS A 378 10.05 3.46 46.61
C CYS A 378 8.92 4.47 46.88
N LYS A 379 8.12 4.72 45.86
CA LYS A 379 6.97 5.63 45.90
C LYS A 379 5.74 4.95 45.30
N TYR A 380 4.59 5.34 45.80
CA TYR A 380 3.32 5.01 45.16
C TYR A 380 3.15 5.73 43.82
N ILE A 381 2.14 5.33 43.05
CA ILE A 381 1.74 6.01 41.78
C ILE A 381 1.49 7.50 41.99
N ASN A 382 0.96 7.92 43.16
CA ASN A 382 0.71 9.33 43.50
C ASN A 382 1.94 10.11 43.93
N ASN A 383 3.13 9.53 43.77
CA ASN A 383 4.46 10.06 44.19
C ASN A 383 4.69 10.23 45.66
N SER A 384 3.84 9.78 46.59
CA SER A 384 4.11 9.73 48.01
C SER A 384 5.07 8.59 48.34
N GLU A 385 5.95 8.77 49.35
CA GLU A 385 6.92 7.73 49.77
C GLU A 385 6.19 6.53 50.38
N MET A 386 6.66 5.32 50.04
CA MET A 386 6.14 4.08 50.63
C MET A 386 6.71 3.82 52.01
N PRO A 387 5.89 3.36 52.99
CA PRO A 387 6.35 2.91 54.28
C PRO A 387 7.27 1.68 54.14
N GLN A 388 8.29 1.56 54.99
CA GLN A 388 9.26 0.46 54.94
C GLN A 388 8.60 -0.94 55.05
N ALA A 389 7.52 -1.06 55.82
CA ALA A 389 6.78 -2.32 55.94
C ALA A 389 6.12 -2.74 54.62
N GLU A 390 5.62 -1.82 53.82
CA GLU A 390 5.04 -2.10 52.53
C GLU A 390 6.08 -2.37 51.44
N ILE A 391 7.23 -1.68 51.53
CA ILE A 391 8.39 -1.99 50.67
C ILE A 391 8.85 -3.42 50.92
N GLN A 392 8.99 -3.85 52.18
CA GLN A 392 9.38 -5.22 52.52
C GLN A 392 8.33 -6.24 52.03
N LYS A 393 7.06 -5.93 52.14
CA LYS A 393 5.97 -6.77 51.60
C LYS A 393 6.11 -6.92 50.09
N GLY A 394 6.30 -5.81 49.37
CA GLY A 394 6.49 -5.80 47.91
C GLY A 394 7.75 -6.58 47.50
N CYS A 395 8.88 -6.35 48.16
CA CYS A 395 10.10 -7.10 47.89
C CYS A 395 9.96 -8.61 48.15
N THR A 396 9.19 -8.99 49.18
CA THR A 396 8.93 -10.41 49.46
C THR A 396 8.11 -11.06 48.36
N GLU A 397 7.14 -10.37 47.81
CA GLU A 397 6.36 -10.85 46.66
C GLU A 397 7.21 -10.98 45.41
N ILE A 398 8.05 -9.99 45.12
CA ILE A 398 8.97 -9.99 43.97
C ILE A 398 9.96 -11.15 44.07
N LYS A 399 10.49 -11.43 45.26
CA LYS A 399 11.44 -12.53 45.51
C LYS A 399 10.87 -13.92 45.23
N LYS A 400 9.57 -14.10 45.15
CA LYS A 400 8.97 -15.37 44.69
C LYS A 400 9.29 -15.66 43.22
N TRP A 401 9.55 -14.62 42.44
CA TRP A 401 9.88 -14.69 41.03
C TRP A 401 11.37 -14.47 40.74
N ILE A 402 11.97 -13.48 41.38
CA ILE A 402 13.37 -13.07 41.24
C ILE A 402 14.02 -13.18 42.62
N GLN A 403 14.63 -14.34 42.93
CA GLN A 403 15.10 -14.69 44.26
C GLN A 403 16.08 -13.68 44.88
N ASN A 404 17.00 -13.16 44.04
CA ASN A 404 18.05 -12.24 44.47
C ASN A 404 17.64 -10.76 44.28
N PHE A 405 16.34 -10.44 44.29
CA PHE A 405 15.90 -9.07 44.17
C PHE A 405 16.31 -8.23 45.38
N ASP A 406 17.07 -7.18 45.13
CA ASP A 406 17.42 -6.13 46.12
C ASP A 406 17.23 -4.77 45.43
N TYR A 407 16.36 -3.93 45.98
CA TYR A 407 16.01 -2.65 45.37
C TYR A 407 17.21 -1.70 45.34
N ASP A 408 17.93 -1.56 46.48
CA ASP A 408 18.99 -0.56 46.63
C ASP A 408 20.20 -0.94 45.76
N GLU A 409 20.55 -2.23 45.73
CA GLU A 409 21.59 -2.77 44.85
C GLU A 409 21.26 -2.56 43.38
N LEU A 410 20.07 -2.95 42.96
CA LEU A 410 19.62 -2.78 41.54
C LEU A 410 19.53 -1.33 41.12
N TYR A 411 19.00 -0.46 42.00
CA TYR A 411 18.95 0.98 41.70
C TYR A 411 20.35 1.55 41.50
N LYS A 412 21.32 1.20 42.39
CA LYS A 412 22.67 1.72 42.34
C LYS A 412 23.51 1.15 41.19
N ASP A 413 23.45 -0.17 41.00
CA ASP A 413 24.40 -0.89 40.16
C ASP A 413 23.88 -1.17 38.76
N VAL A 414 22.55 -1.12 38.55
CA VAL A 414 21.91 -1.45 37.25
C VAL A 414 21.12 -0.28 36.70
N TYR A 415 20.23 0.35 37.50
CA TYR A 415 19.37 1.42 37.03
C TYR A 415 20.07 2.79 37.08
N ASN A 416 21.25 2.86 36.50
CA ASN A 416 22.00 4.09 36.29
C ASN A 416 22.32 4.23 34.79
N GLU A 417 22.58 5.47 34.36
CA GLU A 417 22.73 5.83 32.94
C GLU A 417 23.89 5.07 32.27
N GLU A 418 25.06 4.99 32.92
CA GLU A 418 26.21 4.34 32.31
C GLU A 418 25.98 2.82 32.13
N LYS A 419 25.43 2.16 33.14
CA LYS A 419 25.20 0.72 33.10
C LYS A 419 24.09 0.34 32.14
N LEU A 420 23.00 1.10 32.06
CA LEU A 420 21.94 0.86 31.11
C LEU A 420 22.40 1.09 29.65
N ALA A 421 23.27 2.09 29.43
CA ALA A 421 23.87 2.30 28.10
C ALA A 421 24.83 1.14 27.75
N GLU A 422 25.66 0.68 28.66
CA GLU A 422 26.51 -0.52 28.46
C GLU A 422 25.68 -1.74 28.08
N LEU A 423 24.60 -2.01 28.82
CA LEU A 423 23.70 -3.13 28.55
C LEU A 423 23.03 -2.99 27.19
N TYR A 424 22.63 -1.77 26.82
CA TYR A 424 22.04 -1.51 25.52
C TYR A 424 22.96 -1.88 24.34
N PHE A 425 24.22 -1.45 24.41
CA PHE A 425 25.19 -1.76 23.34
C PHE A 425 25.63 -3.25 23.35
N ALA A 426 25.48 -3.95 24.45
CA ALA A 426 25.73 -5.38 24.52
C ALA A 426 24.55 -6.24 24.03
N GLU A 427 23.35 -5.67 24.02
CA GLU A 427 22.13 -6.39 23.61
C GLU A 427 22.03 -6.46 22.09
N THR A 428 21.66 -7.64 21.57
CA THR A 428 21.49 -7.89 20.15
C THR A 428 20.04 -8.04 19.70
N ASN A 429 19.15 -8.30 20.66
CA ASN A 429 17.74 -8.49 20.40
C ASN A 429 17.00 -7.16 20.36
N ASP A 430 16.39 -6.83 19.22
CA ASP A 430 15.72 -5.56 18.99
C ASP A 430 14.61 -5.25 20.00
N TYR A 431 13.84 -6.25 20.42
CA TYR A 431 12.78 -6.07 21.41
C TYR A 431 13.35 -5.73 22.81
N LEU A 432 14.41 -6.42 23.22
CA LEU A 432 15.07 -6.20 24.50
C LEU A 432 15.82 -4.86 24.53
N LYS A 433 16.42 -4.42 23.42
CA LYS A 433 16.99 -3.07 23.28
C LYS A 433 15.99 -1.98 23.62
N ILE A 434 14.75 -2.09 23.15
CA ILE A 434 13.71 -1.09 23.47
C ILE A 434 13.41 -1.03 24.95
N GLN A 435 13.37 -2.16 25.66
CA GLN A 435 13.17 -2.18 27.10
C GLN A 435 14.30 -1.47 27.85
N LEU A 436 15.57 -1.71 27.44
CA LEU A 436 16.74 -1.04 28.01
C LEU A 436 16.72 0.47 27.71
N PHE A 437 16.42 0.84 26.49
CA PHE A 437 16.30 2.24 26.10
C PHE A 437 15.22 2.96 26.92
N ARG A 438 14.09 2.33 27.14
CA ARG A 438 13.04 2.89 27.99
C ARG A 438 13.51 3.07 29.43
N ALA A 439 14.16 2.07 30.04
CA ALA A 439 14.72 2.17 31.40
C ALA A 439 15.72 3.34 31.47
N LEU A 440 16.58 3.49 30.46
CA LEU A 440 17.55 4.57 30.35
C LEU A 440 16.86 5.95 30.27
N PHE A 441 15.79 6.07 29.48
CA PHE A 441 15.03 7.30 29.36
C PHE A 441 14.35 7.71 30.68
N GLU A 442 13.81 6.75 31.42
CA GLU A 442 13.16 6.99 32.71
C GLU A 442 14.16 7.40 33.81
N VAL A 443 15.40 6.87 33.79
CA VAL A 443 16.44 7.24 34.71
C VAL A 443 16.95 8.67 34.52
N ASN A 444 16.91 9.18 33.29
CA ASN A 444 17.30 10.55 32.96
C ASN A 444 16.25 11.34 32.17
N PRO A 445 15.12 11.68 32.80
CA PRO A 445 13.99 12.35 32.12
C PRO A 445 14.29 13.78 31.67
N SER A 446 15.43 14.38 32.07
CA SER A 446 15.84 15.72 31.63
C SER A 446 16.40 15.75 30.19
N ARG A 447 16.66 14.61 29.59
CA ARG A 447 17.05 14.50 28.18
C ARG A 447 15.82 14.57 27.29
N GLU A 448 15.57 15.74 26.74
CA GLU A 448 14.57 15.91 25.68
C GLU A 448 15.01 15.12 24.44
N ILE A 449 14.25 14.08 24.08
CA ILE A 449 14.31 13.54 22.74
C ILE A 449 13.61 14.59 21.85
N LYS A 450 14.38 15.49 21.26
CA LYS A 450 13.88 16.53 20.36
C LYS A 450 13.40 15.99 19.01
N GLU A 451 13.60 14.72 18.76
CA GLU A 451 13.38 14.10 17.47
C GLU A 451 12.17 13.17 17.55
N GLU A 452 11.16 13.52 16.77
CA GLU A 452 9.97 12.74 16.42
C GLU A 452 9.04 12.33 17.58
N ASP A 453 7.95 13.04 17.69
CA ASP A 453 6.80 12.73 18.57
C ASP A 453 6.37 11.25 18.49
N VAL A 454 6.59 10.60 17.34
CA VAL A 454 6.26 9.19 17.09
C VAL A 454 7.14 8.24 17.90
N LEU A 455 8.46 8.51 18.02
CA LEU A 455 9.38 7.67 18.80
C LEU A 455 9.06 7.73 20.27
N VAL A 456 8.89 8.94 20.81
CA VAL A 456 8.51 9.17 22.22
C VAL A 456 7.18 8.49 22.53
N LYS A 457 6.20 8.64 21.62
CA LYS A 457 4.90 8.02 21.77
C LYS A 457 4.99 6.49 21.72
N PHE A 458 5.75 5.92 20.80
CA PHE A 458 5.94 4.47 20.71
C PHE A 458 6.57 3.92 21.98
N ILE A 459 7.64 4.55 22.49
CA ILE A 459 8.31 4.13 23.71
C ILE A 459 7.38 4.20 24.92
N ASN A 460 6.57 5.26 25.02
CA ASN A 460 5.65 5.45 26.13
C ASN A 460 4.42 4.55 26.05
N GLU A 461 3.91 4.30 24.85
CA GLU A 461 2.66 3.57 24.61
C GLU A 461 2.85 2.10 24.22
N SER A 462 4.04 1.65 23.81
CA SER A 462 4.25 0.25 23.43
C SER A 462 3.90 -0.73 24.55
N TYR A 463 4.04 -0.31 25.79
CA TYR A 463 3.59 -1.08 26.97
C TYR A 463 2.06 -1.11 27.12
N HIS A 464 1.33 -0.19 26.48
CA HIS A 464 -0.12 -0.13 26.53
C HIS A 464 -0.78 -0.73 25.28
N ILE A 465 -0.14 -0.64 24.12
CA ILE A 465 -0.67 -1.15 22.84
C ILE A 465 -0.68 -2.69 22.80
N GLU A 466 0.23 -3.34 23.51
CA GLU A 466 0.30 -4.80 23.56
C GLU A 466 -0.76 -5.47 24.45
N ASN A 467 -1.67 -4.70 25.04
CA ASN A 467 -2.57 -5.21 26.07
C ASN A 467 -3.84 -5.88 25.55
N ASP A 468 -4.13 -5.78 24.25
CA ASP A 468 -5.44 -6.19 23.71
C ASP A 468 -5.50 -7.65 23.22
N TYR A 469 -4.39 -8.38 23.23
CA TYR A 469 -4.36 -9.77 22.76
C TYR A 469 -4.40 -10.77 23.91
N ALA A 470 -5.35 -11.70 23.84
CA ALA A 470 -5.41 -12.82 24.78
C ALA A 470 -4.21 -13.78 24.66
N TYR A 471 -3.59 -13.82 23.48
CA TYR A 471 -2.42 -14.61 23.15
C TYR A 471 -1.31 -13.72 22.60
N TYR A 472 -0.07 -14.10 22.85
CA TYR A 472 1.12 -13.44 22.33
C TYR A 472 1.96 -14.39 21.51
N LEU A 473 2.41 -13.91 20.36
CA LEU A 473 3.57 -14.48 19.68
C LEU A 473 4.81 -14.11 20.49
N ASP A 474 5.77 -15.05 20.63
CA ASP A 474 7.00 -14.84 21.40
C ASP A 474 7.78 -13.60 20.92
N MET A 475 7.62 -12.49 21.64
CA MET A 475 8.14 -11.18 21.25
C MET A 475 9.67 -11.13 21.26
N VAL A 476 10.29 -11.89 22.16
CA VAL A 476 11.76 -11.98 22.30
C VAL A 476 12.33 -12.80 21.14
N LYS A 477 11.74 -13.97 20.86
CA LYS A 477 12.18 -14.85 19.76
C LYS A 477 12.04 -14.19 18.39
N PHE A 478 10.92 -13.51 18.12
CA PHE A 478 10.60 -12.96 16.82
C PHE A 478 10.92 -11.47 16.67
N GLU A 479 11.32 -10.81 17.76
CA GLU A 479 11.71 -9.39 17.75
C GLU A 479 10.64 -8.53 17.07
N THR A 480 9.41 -8.60 17.55
CA THR A 480 8.23 -7.98 16.94
C THR A 480 8.21 -6.45 17.11
N VAL A 481 9.26 -5.78 16.63
CA VAL A 481 9.43 -4.34 16.73
C VAL A 481 9.66 -3.78 15.33
N PRO A 482 9.06 -2.62 14.98
CA PRO A 482 9.32 -1.96 13.72
C PRO A 482 10.79 -1.55 13.55
N GLU A 483 11.41 -1.93 12.43
CA GLU A 483 12.83 -1.66 12.14
C GLU A 483 13.18 -0.16 12.23
N TYR A 484 12.29 0.73 11.76
CA TYR A 484 12.54 2.18 11.81
C TYR A 484 12.65 2.72 13.24
N ILE A 485 11.95 2.10 14.21
CA ILE A 485 12.04 2.46 15.63
C ILE A 485 13.38 2.04 16.18
N VAL A 486 13.80 0.78 15.91
CA VAL A 486 15.11 0.26 16.35
C VAL A 486 16.23 1.15 15.83
N LYS A 487 16.19 1.46 14.53
CA LYS A 487 17.17 2.33 13.90
C LYS A 487 17.22 3.74 14.51
N ALA A 488 16.06 4.34 14.76
CA ALA A 488 15.99 5.67 15.38
C ALA A 488 16.59 5.66 16.81
N ILE A 489 16.38 4.58 17.55
CA ILE A 489 16.96 4.39 18.88
C ILE A 489 18.47 4.16 18.78
N ASP A 490 18.94 3.29 17.89
CA ASP A 490 20.37 3.04 17.67
C ASP A 490 21.10 4.34 17.30
N ASP A 491 20.56 5.11 16.36
CA ASP A 491 21.11 6.41 15.94
C ASP A 491 21.19 7.42 17.13
N TYR A 492 20.17 7.41 18.00
CA TYR A 492 20.18 8.25 19.21
C TYR A 492 21.24 7.78 20.21
N MET A 493 21.32 6.48 20.47
CA MET A 493 22.25 5.89 21.41
C MET A 493 23.71 6.10 20.97
N GLU A 494 24.02 5.88 19.70
CA GLU A 494 25.34 6.13 19.13
C GLU A 494 25.75 7.59 19.26
N ARG A 495 24.87 8.53 18.94
CA ARG A 495 25.16 9.99 19.05
C ARG A 495 25.37 10.42 20.49
N THR A 496 24.67 9.82 21.43
CA THR A 496 24.61 10.27 22.82
C THR A 496 25.68 9.60 23.68
N TYR A 497 25.95 8.30 23.46
CA TYR A 497 26.78 7.47 24.33
C TYR A 497 28.04 6.90 23.68
N SER A 498 28.19 6.86 22.33
CA SER A 498 29.41 6.34 21.70
C SER A 498 30.64 7.25 21.80
N LYS A 499 30.51 8.45 22.36
CA LYS A 499 31.62 9.40 22.49
C LYS A 499 32.30 9.39 23.86
N ALA A 500 31.99 8.39 24.68
CA ALA A 500 32.63 8.22 26.01
C ALA A 500 33.79 7.20 25.94
#